data_fcc31aee8f10694d2114a2ecab63602b
#
_entry.id   fcc31aee8f10694d2114a2ecab63602b
#
_cell.length_a   1.000
_cell.length_b   1.000
_cell.length_c   1.000
_cell.angle_alpha   90.00
_cell.angle_beta   90.00
_cell.angle_gamma   90.00
#
_symmetry.space_group_name_H-M   'P 1'
#
loop_
_entity.id
_entity.type
_entity.pdbx_description
1 polymer ?
#
loop_
_entity_poly.entity_id
_entity_poly.type
_entity_poly.pdbx_seq_one_letter_code
_entity_poly.pdbx_strand_id
1 'polypeptide(L)'
;MRFASQYQISSKEKAAGYTITEKYSLPKTTDPYGFNKIDWEKAEAQAEEIEKALASGKDKNIPYPEFAVVATAYTPHERSCWPYADGFTSTNYKAGYKSIAIDPEYGTFHYGDVLYVEGYGVGLANDCGSAIKGNRIDVCFDLGDEQKALDWGKKKVRVWLLSRLAEDR
;
A
#
# COMPACT_ATOMS: atom_id res chain seq x y z
N MET A 1 -11.58 17.30 -11.81
CA MET A 1 -12.11 16.36 -12.83
C MET A 1 -11.54 14.98 -12.51
N ARG A 2 -12.40 14.02 -12.25
CA ARG A 2 -11.98 12.65 -11.97
C ARG A 2 -11.70 11.94 -13.29
N PHE A 3 -10.49 11.45 -13.51
CA PHE A 3 -10.10 10.65 -14.68
C PHE A 3 -10.54 9.17 -14.58
N ALA A 4 -11.40 8.83 -13.62
CA ALA A 4 -11.78 7.46 -13.30
C ALA A 4 -12.52 6.71 -14.44
N SER A 5 -13.25 7.40 -15.31
CA SER A 5 -14.08 6.76 -16.33
C SER A 5 -13.31 6.18 -17.53
N GLN A 6 -12.02 6.52 -17.68
CA GLN A 6 -11.21 6.06 -18.82
C GLN A 6 -10.50 4.72 -18.60
N TYR A 7 -10.58 4.14 -17.38
CA TYR A 7 -9.73 3.02 -16.99
C TYR A 7 -10.48 1.73 -16.64
N GLN A 8 -11.75 1.62 -16.99
CA GLN A 8 -12.46 0.35 -16.89
C GLN A 8 -11.97 -0.63 -17.95
N ILE A 9 -11.30 -1.68 -17.51
CA ILE A 9 -10.79 -2.73 -18.40
C ILE A 9 -11.93 -3.68 -18.75
N SER A 10 -12.26 -3.76 -20.03
CA SER A 10 -13.24 -4.73 -20.51
C SER A 10 -12.72 -6.16 -20.35
N SER A 11 -13.64 -7.13 -20.25
CA SER A 11 -13.31 -8.55 -20.20
C SER A 11 -12.49 -9.02 -21.43
N LYS A 12 -12.62 -8.33 -22.57
CA LYS A 12 -11.86 -8.59 -23.80
C LYS A 12 -10.40 -8.15 -23.71
N GLU A 13 -10.12 -7.08 -22.99
CA GLU A 13 -8.75 -6.59 -22.80
C GLU A 13 -7.94 -7.47 -21.85
N LYS A 14 -8.59 -8.12 -20.87
CA LYS A 14 -7.95 -9.15 -20.03
C LYS A 14 -7.54 -10.38 -20.82
N ALA A 15 -8.31 -10.77 -21.84
CA ALA A 15 -8.02 -11.92 -22.71
C ALA A 15 -6.88 -11.67 -23.70
N ALA A 16 -6.53 -10.41 -23.97
CA ALA A 16 -5.50 -10.03 -24.93
C ALA A 16 -4.06 -9.97 -24.34
N GLY A 17 -3.87 -10.35 -23.06
CA GLY A 17 -2.55 -10.45 -22.44
C GLY A 17 -1.86 -9.11 -22.17
N TYR A 18 -2.58 -8.00 -22.21
CA TYR A 18 -2.03 -6.71 -21.84
C TYR A 18 -1.77 -6.67 -20.33
N THR A 19 -0.53 -6.52 -19.96
CA THR A 19 -0.18 -6.17 -18.58
C THR A 19 -0.66 -4.74 -18.32
N ILE A 20 -1.49 -4.58 -17.32
CA ILE A 20 -2.08 -3.30 -16.87
C ILE A 20 -1.00 -2.22 -16.65
N THR A 21 0.22 -2.64 -16.34
CA THR A 21 1.40 -1.79 -16.11
C THR A 21 1.81 -0.94 -17.30
N GLU A 22 1.61 -1.40 -18.53
CA GLU A 22 2.08 -0.66 -19.72
C GLU A 22 1.07 0.35 -20.27
N LYS A 23 -0.22 0.09 -20.10
CA LYS A 23 -1.28 0.92 -20.68
C LYS A 23 -1.71 2.10 -19.79
N TYR A 24 -1.42 2.04 -18.49
CA TYR A 24 -1.90 3.00 -17.50
C TYR A 24 -0.81 3.55 -16.59
N SER A 25 0.46 3.53 -17.01
CA SER A 25 1.47 4.35 -16.34
C SER A 25 1.04 5.80 -16.49
N LEU A 26 0.75 6.46 -15.38
CA LEU A 26 0.60 7.92 -15.38
C LEU A 26 1.83 8.51 -16.10
N PRO A 27 1.64 9.55 -16.94
CA PRO A 27 2.77 10.21 -17.57
C PRO A 27 3.78 10.56 -16.48
N LYS A 28 5.05 10.23 -16.69
CA LYS A 28 6.16 10.47 -15.74
C LYS A 28 6.27 11.92 -15.23
N THR A 29 5.47 12.80 -15.79
CA THR A 29 5.42 14.24 -15.47
C THR A 29 4.47 14.61 -14.32
N THR A 30 3.69 13.66 -13.78
CA THR A 30 2.72 13.91 -12.71
C THR A 30 2.88 12.92 -11.57
N ASP A 31 3.91 13.14 -10.74
CA ASP A 31 4.07 12.47 -9.45
C ASP A 31 4.04 13.53 -8.33
N PRO A 32 2.84 14.02 -7.96
CA PRO A 32 2.70 15.12 -7.00
C PRO A 32 3.19 14.75 -5.60
N TYR A 33 3.32 13.45 -5.30
CA TYR A 33 3.78 12.96 -4.00
C TYR A 33 5.26 12.54 -4.00
N GLY A 34 5.93 12.52 -5.16
CA GLY A 34 7.33 12.11 -5.27
C GLY A 34 7.58 10.62 -5.02
N PHE A 35 6.60 9.75 -5.22
CA PHE A 35 6.73 8.31 -4.97
C PHE A 35 7.73 7.62 -5.91
N ASN A 36 8.05 8.22 -7.06
CA ASN A 36 9.11 7.76 -7.94
C ASN A 36 10.52 7.90 -7.34
N LYS A 37 10.68 8.68 -6.26
CA LYS A 37 11.93 8.84 -5.52
C LYS A 37 12.16 7.73 -4.48
N ILE A 38 11.20 6.83 -4.26
CA ILE A 38 11.31 5.75 -3.28
C ILE A 38 12.34 4.74 -3.75
N ASP A 39 13.32 4.49 -2.88
CA ASP A 39 14.32 3.44 -3.06
C ASP A 39 13.77 2.10 -2.56
N TRP A 40 13.11 1.39 -3.47
CA TRP A 40 12.50 0.11 -3.17
C TRP A 40 13.52 -0.99 -2.84
N GLU A 41 14.69 -0.97 -3.49
CA GLU A 41 15.76 -1.94 -3.23
C GLU A 41 16.26 -1.81 -1.79
N LYS A 42 16.48 -0.58 -1.35
CA LYS A 42 16.84 -0.29 0.04
C LYS A 42 15.73 -0.72 1.01
N ALA A 43 14.49 -0.44 0.71
CA ALA A 43 13.36 -0.80 1.57
C ALA A 43 13.21 -2.32 1.72
N GLU A 44 13.38 -3.08 0.65
CA GLU A 44 13.36 -4.56 0.70
C GLU A 44 14.55 -5.11 1.52
N ALA A 45 15.75 -4.54 1.37
CA ALA A 45 16.90 -4.93 2.17
C ALA A 45 16.68 -4.68 3.68
N GLN A 46 16.08 -3.54 4.02
CA GLN A 46 15.71 -3.21 5.40
C GLN A 46 14.66 -4.19 5.96
N ALA A 47 13.69 -4.59 5.14
CA ALA A 47 12.69 -5.59 5.51
C ALA A 47 13.31 -6.96 5.81
N GLU A 48 14.28 -7.40 4.99
CA GLU A 48 15.02 -8.64 5.24
C GLU A 48 15.79 -8.60 6.58
N GLU A 49 16.36 -7.45 6.94
CA GLU A 49 17.03 -7.28 8.24
C GLU A 49 16.04 -7.45 9.40
N ILE A 50 14.84 -6.84 9.27
CA ILE A 50 13.76 -7.00 10.25
C ILE A 50 13.36 -8.47 10.37
N GLU A 51 13.09 -9.14 9.27
CA GLU A 51 12.68 -10.56 9.25
C GLU A 51 13.73 -11.47 9.90
N LYS A 52 15.00 -11.25 9.61
CA LYS A 52 16.10 -11.99 10.23
C LYS A 52 16.18 -11.74 11.75
N ALA A 53 15.95 -10.48 12.17
CA ALA A 53 15.92 -10.12 13.60
C ALA A 53 14.75 -10.79 14.32
N LEU A 54 13.57 -10.77 13.73
CA LEU A 54 12.37 -11.42 14.26
C LEU A 54 12.55 -12.94 14.38
N ALA A 55 13.05 -13.58 13.32
CA ALA A 55 13.31 -15.02 13.30
C ALA A 55 14.33 -15.46 14.36
N SER A 56 15.28 -14.58 14.72
CA SER A 56 16.33 -14.88 15.71
C SER A 56 15.99 -14.41 17.13
N GLY A 57 14.81 -13.85 17.36
CA GLY A 57 14.39 -13.29 18.66
C GLY A 57 15.16 -12.04 19.10
N LYS A 58 15.74 -11.31 18.13
CA LYS A 58 16.52 -10.08 18.35
C LYS A 58 15.74 -8.82 17.96
N ASP A 59 14.43 -8.88 17.99
CA ASP A 59 13.52 -7.79 17.61
C ASP A 59 13.77 -6.49 18.35
N LYS A 60 14.27 -6.51 19.60
CA LYS A 60 14.65 -5.32 20.36
C LYS A 60 15.79 -4.48 19.75
N ASN A 61 16.52 -5.06 18.80
CA ASN A 61 17.68 -4.42 18.17
C ASN A 61 17.36 -3.89 16.75
N ILE A 62 16.10 -3.92 16.33
CA ILE A 62 15.68 -3.37 15.03
C ILE A 62 15.80 -1.85 15.08
N PRO A 63 16.60 -1.22 14.18
CA PRO A 63 16.93 0.22 14.28
C PRO A 63 15.87 1.15 13.69
N TYR A 64 14.69 0.61 13.33
CA TYR A 64 13.60 1.38 12.72
C TYR A 64 12.48 1.63 13.74
N PRO A 65 11.80 2.82 13.70
CA PRO A 65 10.66 3.09 14.55
C PRO A 65 9.56 2.02 14.38
N GLU A 66 9.14 1.41 15.49
CA GLU A 66 8.12 0.37 15.54
C GLU A 66 6.80 0.92 16.06
N PHE A 67 5.71 0.48 15.45
CA PHE A 67 4.34 0.84 15.82
C PHE A 67 3.46 -0.40 15.91
N ALA A 68 2.59 -0.45 16.91
CA ALA A 68 1.53 -1.45 17.02
C ALA A 68 0.24 -0.87 16.44
N VAL A 69 -0.31 -1.51 15.41
CA VAL A 69 -1.52 -1.04 14.72
C VAL A 69 -2.55 -2.14 14.52
N VAL A 70 -3.77 -1.77 14.24
CA VAL A 70 -4.80 -2.69 13.75
C VAL A 70 -4.74 -2.69 12.23
N ALA A 71 -4.49 -3.85 11.62
CA ALA A 71 -4.48 -4.02 10.18
C ALA A 71 -5.69 -4.82 9.70
N THR A 72 -6.29 -4.34 8.63
CA THR A 72 -7.27 -5.06 7.80
C THR A 72 -6.70 -5.21 6.40
N ALA A 73 -7.41 -5.86 5.50
CA ALA A 73 -6.99 -6.02 4.12
C ALA A 73 -8.11 -5.74 3.13
N TYR A 74 -7.75 -5.29 1.95
CA TYR A 74 -8.65 -5.07 0.84
C TYR A 74 -8.03 -5.49 -0.50
N THR A 75 -8.85 -5.57 -1.53
CA THR A 75 -8.43 -5.66 -2.93
C THR A 75 -9.08 -4.51 -3.69
N PRO A 76 -8.52 -4.06 -4.83
CA PRO A 76 -9.13 -3.01 -5.64
C PRO A 76 -10.38 -3.51 -6.40
N HIS A 77 -11.20 -4.31 -5.73
CA HIS A 77 -12.45 -4.87 -6.24
C HIS A 77 -13.65 -4.03 -5.79
N GLU A 78 -14.73 -4.03 -6.59
CA GLU A 78 -15.97 -3.28 -6.30
C GLU A 78 -16.51 -3.49 -4.88
N ARG A 79 -16.40 -4.72 -4.34
CA ARG A 79 -16.88 -5.04 -2.99
C ARG A 79 -16.09 -4.34 -1.88
N SER A 80 -14.81 -4.06 -2.12
CA SER A 80 -13.92 -3.45 -1.12
C SER A 80 -13.86 -1.93 -1.24
N CYS A 81 -14.07 -1.39 -2.44
CA CYS A 81 -13.81 0.01 -2.77
C CYS A 81 -15.04 0.78 -3.27
N TRP A 82 -16.26 0.19 -3.19
CA TRP A 82 -17.48 0.89 -3.60
C TRP A 82 -17.67 2.22 -2.85
N PRO A 83 -17.99 3.34 -3.51
CA PRO A 83 -18.27 3.52 -4.96
C PRO A 83 -17.04 3.89 -5.80
N TYR A 84 -15.82 3.74 -5.31
CA TYR A 84 -14.56 4.21 -5.90
C TYR A 84 -13.66 3.07 -6.41
N ALA A 85 -14.26 1.97 -6.85
CA ALA A 85 -13.55 0.81 -7.39
C ALA A 85 -13.02 1.06 -8.82
N ASP A 86 -12.21 2.12 -8.97
CA ASP A 86 -11.60 2.52 -10.24
C ASP A 86 -10.20 1.90 -10.44
N GLY A 87 -9.73 1.11 -9.47
CA GLY A 87 -8.42 0.47 -9.49
C GLY A 87 -7.26 1.38 -9.09
N PHE A 88 -7.57 2.59 -8.59
CA PHE A 88 -6.57 3.56 -8.14
C PHE A 88 -6.72 3.87 -6.65
N THR A 89 -5.61 4.22 -6.03
CA THR A 89 -5.57 4.74 -4.67
C THR A 89 -6.09 6.19 -4.62
N SER A 90 -6.36 6.69 -3.43
CA SER A 90 -6.75 8.10 -3.23
C SER A 90 -5.72 9.11 -3.73
N THR A 91 -4.46 8.69 -3.87
CA THR A 91 -3.37 9.49 -4.44
C THR A 91 -3.21 9.32 -5.95
N ASN A 92 -4.14 8.63 -6.62
CA ASN A 92 -4.15 8.35 -8.07
C ASN A 92 -3.04 7.44 -8.58
N TYR A 93 -2.48 6.60 -7.72
CA TYR A 93 -1.59 5.50 -8.12
C TYR A 93 -2.39 4.21 -8.26
N LYS A 94 -1.89 3.29 -9.08
CA LYS A 94 -2.53 1.98 -9.24
C LYS A 94 -2.58 1.25 -7.90
N ALA A 95 -3.78 0.87 -7.47
CA ALA A 95 -3.97 0.08 -6.27
C ALA A 95 -3.59 -1.39 -6.52
N GLY A 96 -2.96 -2.02 -5.56
CA GLY A 96 -2.54 -3.41 -5.60
C GLY A 96 -1.58 -3.73 -4.47
N TYR A 97 -0.93 -4.88 -4.54
CA TYR A 97 0.10 -5.26 -3.56
C TYR A 97 1.12 -4.13 -3.41
N LYS A 98 1.51 -3.86 -2.16
CA LYS A 98 2.31 -2.73 -1.68
C LYS A 98 1.55 -1.42 -1.45
N SER A 99 0.28 -1.27 -1.83
CA SER A 99 -0.52 -0.12 -1.40
C SER A 99 -1.04 -0.32 0.01
N ILE A 100 -0.96 0.71 0.84
CA ILE A 100 -1.48 0.72 2.21
C ILE A 100 -2.35 1.95 2.41
N ALA A 101 -3.61 1.72 2.82
CA ALA A 101 -4.50 2.79 3.22
C ALA A 101 -4.24 3.16 4.70
N ILE A 102 -4.22 4.45 4.96
CA ILE A 102 -3.94 5.06 6.26
C ILE A 102 -5.00 6.13 6.59
N ASP A 103 -4.95 6.67 7.79
CA ASP A 103 -5.61 7.93 8.14
C ASP A 103 -4.60 9.08 7.98
N PRO A 104 -4.64 9.82 6.87
CA PRO A 104 -3.64 10.86 6.61
C PRO A 104 -3.81 12.10 7.49
N GLU A 105 -4.95 12.23 8.18
CA GLU A 105 -5.30 13.40 8.97
C GLU A 105 -4.97 13.23 10.47
N TYR A 106 -5.33 12.08 11.03
CA TYR A 106 -5.19 11.82 12.48
C TYR A 106 -4.38 10.56 12.78
N GLY A 107 -3.88 9.86 11.77
CA GLY A 107 -3.09 8.64 11.93
C GLY A 107 -1.62 8.90 12.23
N THR A 108 -0.91 7.82 12.50
CA THR A 108 0.54 7.83 12.76
C THR A 108 1.35 8.01 11.48
N PHE A 109 0.82 7.52 10.36
CA PHE A 109 1.52 7.49 9.09
C PHE A 109 1.03 8.58 8.14
N HIS A 110 1.91 8.98 7.20
CA HIS A 110 1.66 10.00 6.19
C HIS A 110 1.80 9.40 4.78
N TYR A 111 1.19 10.04 3.80
CA TYR A 111 1.44 9.65 2.40
C TYR A 111 2.94 9.75 2.08
N GLY A 112 3.48 8.70 1.47
CA GLY A 112 4.90 8.57 1.17
C GLY A 112 5.72 7.84 2.24
N ASP A 113 5.11 7.45 3.37
CA ASP A 113 5.77 6.55 4.31
C ASP A 113 5.92 5.16 3.69
N VAL A 114 7.15 4.64 3.71
CA VAL A 114 7.45 3.26 3.34
C VAL A 114 7.49 2.43 4.61
N LEU A 115 6.65 1.41 4.66
CA LEU A 115 6.38 0.62 5.85
C LEU A 115 6.74 -0.85 5.61
N TYR A 116 7.32 -1.50 6.60
CA TYR A 116 7.29 -2.96 6.69
C TYR A 116 6.19 -3.37 7.65
N VAL A 117 5.24 -4.16 7.16
CA VAL A 117 4.12 -4.70 7.94
C VAL A 117 4.35 -6.18 8.18
N GLU A 118 4.41 -6.58 9.46
CA GLU A 118 4.64 -7.98 9.86
C GLU A 118 3.59 -8.91 9.24
N GLY A 119 4.08 -9.91 8.48
CA GLY A 119 3.25 -10.87 7.78
C GLY A 119 2.67 -10.42 6.42
N TYR A 120 2.90 -9.16 6.02
CA TYR A 120 2.51 -8.64 4.72
C TYR A 120 3.74 -8.28 3.85
N GLY A 121 4.73 -7.61 4.43
CA GLY A 121 5.92 -7.15 3.73
C GLY A 121 6.01 -5.63 3.60
N VAL A 122 6.82 -5.17 2.64
CA VAL A 122 7.01 -3.74 2.37
C VAL A 122 5.81 -3.16 1.64
N GLY A 123 5.37 -1.98 2.06
CA GLY A 123 4.30 -1.24 1.39
C GLY A 123 4.46 0.27 1.52
N LEU A 124 3.71 0.99 0.72
CA LEU A 124 3.66 2.44 0.63
C LEU A 124 2.33 2.95 1.16
N ALA A 125 2.37 3.88 2.09
CA ALA A 125 1.20 4.64 2.50
C ALA A 125 0.80 5.61 1.37
N ASN A 126 -0.14 5.18 0.52
CA ASN A 126 -0.57 5.93 -0.66
C ASN A 126 -2.09 5.90 -0.87
N ASP A 127 -2.82 5.39 0.11
CA ASP A 127 -4.27 5.32 0.04
C ASP A 127 -4.92 5.76 1.35
N CYS A 128 -6.22 6.00 1.33
CA CYS A 128 -7.03 6.24 2.51
C CYS A 128 -8.43 5.64 2.32
N GLY A 129 -9.10 5.39 3.44
CA GLY A 129 -10.47 4.90 3.45
C GLY A 129 -11.29 5.53 4.57
N SER A 130 -12.60 5.67 4.35
CA SER A 130 -13.51 6.27 5.36
C SER A 130 -13.53 5.51 6.68
N ALA A 131 -13.30 4.19 6.63
CA ALA A 131 -13.24 3.32 7.81
C ALA A 131 -11.83 3.20 8.43
N ILE A 132 -10.79 3.75 7.78
CA ILE A 132 -9.41 3.69 8.24
C ILE A 132 -9.13 4.97 9.02
N LYS A 133 -9.13 4.85 10.36
CA LYS A 133 -9.00 5.99 11.27
C LYS A 133 -7.99 5.70 12.38
N GLY A 134 -7.22 6.75 12.73
CA GLY A 134 -6.21 6.70 13.79
C GLY A 134 -5.12 5.67 13.47
N ASN A 135 -4.79 4.82 14.44
CA ASN A 135 -3.77 3.76 14.32
C ASN A 135 -4.29 2.49 13.64
N ARG A 136 -5.09 2.65 12.58
CA ARG A 136 -5.54 1.56 11.73
C ARG A 136 -4.95 1.71 10.34
N ILE A 137 -4.56 0.60 9.75
CA ILE A 137 -4.13 0.50 8.35
C ILE A 137 -4.96 -0.54 7.61
N ASP A 138 -4.97 -0.46 6.28
CA ASP A 138 -5.61 -1.44 5.42
C ASP A 138 -4.62 -1.81 4.30
N VAL A 139 -4.16 -3.07 4.29
CA VAL A 139 -3.16 -3.53 3.32
C VAL A 139 -3.86 -4.04 2.06
N CYS A 140 -3.34 -3.64 0.90
CA CYS A 140 -3.92 -4.01 -0.38
C CYS A 140 -3.31 -5.28 -0.94
N PHE A 141 -4.14 -6.24 -1.33
CA PHE A 141 -3.73 -7.36 -2.16
C PHE A 141 -4.12 -7.12 -3.62
N ASP A 142 -3.50 -7.83 -4.56
CA ASP A 142 -3.80 -7.69 -5.97
C ASP A 142 -5.23 -8.15 -6.30
N LEU A 143 -5.75 -7.61 -7.40
CA LEU A 143 -7.01 -8.09 -7.95
C LEU A 143 -6.87 -9.57 -8.35
N GLY A 144 -7.74 -10.43 -7.80
CA GLY A 144 -7.67 -11.88 -7.93
C GLY A 144 -7.13 -12.59 -6.69
N ASP A 145 -6.59 -11.83 -5.73
CA ASP A 145 -6.11 -12.32 -4.43
C ASP A 145 -7.12 -12.10 -3.28
N GLU A 146 -8.42 -12.07 -3.59
CA GLU A 146 -9.49 -11.81 -2.62
C GLU A 146 -9.43 -12.78 -1.45
N GLN A 147 -9.05 -14.04 -1.69
CA GLN A 147 -8.92 -15.03 -0.63
C GLN A 147 -7.79 -14.66 0.35
N LYS A 148 -6.66 -14.14 -0.14
CA LYS A 148 -5.56 -13.69 0.72
C LYS A 148 -5.99 -12.52 1.62
N ALA A 149 -6.79 -11.59 1.08
CA ALA A 149 -7.34 -10.48 1.86
C ALA A 149 -8.33 -10.97 2.93
N LEU A 150 -9.17 -11.96 2.60
CA LEU A 150 -10.09 -12.59 3.57
C LEU A 150 -9.32 -13.34 4.67
N ASP A 151 -8.30 -14.11 4.30
CA ASP A 151 -7.47 -14.89 5.23
C ASP A 151 -6.65 -13.97 6.13
N TRP A 152 -6.26 -12.80 5.65
CA TRP A 152 -5.62 -11.78 6.47
C TRP A 152 -6.51 -11.32 7.62
N GLY A 153 -7.75 -11.01 7.32
CA GLY A 153 -8.77 -10.60 8.26
C GLY A 153 -8.46 -9.26 8.95
N LYS A 154 -8.80 -9.17 10.23
CA LYS A 154 -8.51 -8.02 11.10
C LYS A 154 -7.67 -8.47 12.29
N LYS A 155 -6.47 -7.90 12.43
CA LYS A 155 -5.53 -8.30 13.48
C LYS A 155 -4.62 -7.15 13.93
N LYS A 156 -4.04 -7.29 15.12
CA LYS A 156 -2.94 -6.41 15.55
C LYS A 156 -1.64 -6.90 14.91
N VAL A 157 -0.88 -5.98 14.36
CA VAL A 157 0.43 -6.23 13.75
C VAL A 157 1.45 -5.20 14.19
N ARG A 158 2.73 -5.56 14.09
CA ARG A 158 3.83 -4.61 14.22
C ARG A 158 4.15 -4.04 12.83
N VAL A 159 4.47 -2.77 12.82
CA VAL A 159 4.84 -2.03 11.61
C VAL A 159 6.09 -1.24 11.88
N TRP A 160 7.07 -1.30 11.00
CA TRP A 160 8.28 -0.47 11.07
C TRP A 160 8.28 0.55 9.95
N LEU A 161 8.57 1.80 10.32
CA LEU A 161 8.77 2.90 9.38
C LEU A 161 10.18 2.81 8.80
N LEU A 162 10.30 2.43 7.54
CA LEU A 162 11.58 2.26 6.84
C LEU A 162 12.10 3.59 6.30
N SER A 163 11.24 4.40 5.71
CA SER A 163 11.57 5.74 5.26
C SER A 163 10.32 6.62 5.18
N ARG A 164 10.54 7.92 5.19
CA ARG A 164 9.52 8.95 4.99
C ARG A 164 10.01 9.89 3.90
N LEU A 165 9.19 10.10 2.88
CA LEU A 165 9.48 11.15 1.91
C LEU A 165 9.41 12.49 2.63
N ALA A 166 10.45 13.32 2.47
CA ALA A 166 10.40 14.66 2.98
C ALA A 166 9.26 15.41 2.27
N GLU A 167 8.40 16.05 3.04
CA GLU A 167 7.49 17.03 2.47
C GLU A 167 8.36 18.16 1.90
N ASP A 168 8.38 18.32 0.59
CA ASP A 168 8.90 19.53 -0.05
C ASP A 168 7.95 20.67 0.35
N ARG A 169 8.28 21.37 1.44
CA ARG A 169 7.58 22.58 1.90
C ARG A 169 7.95 23.78 1.04
#